data_6a1ff021c42c0c9044ff2889377ea763
#
_entry.id   6a1ff021c42c0c9044ff2889377ea763
#
_cell.length_a   1.000
_cell.length_b   1.000
_cell.length_c   1.000
_cell.angle_alpha   90.00
_cell.angle_beta   90.00
_cell.angle_gamma   90.00
#
_symmetry.space_group_name_H-M   'P 1'
#
loop_
_entity.id
_entity.type
_entity.pdbx_description
1 polymer ?
#
loop_
_entity_poly.entity_id
_entity_poly.type
_entity_poly.pdbx_seq_one_letter_code
_entity_poly.pdbx_strand_id
1 'polypeptide(L)'
;AALIELNCETDFVCANADFKALLNKIAKAIVTNNPADMDAANALVVEDGQTIADLVVAATAKIGEKISFRRFVVLTKEDDEVFGTYLHAGGKKGAVVVVKGEEEAASNIAMQLVATVPTYIRKSEVPTEYVEKELQIRIEAAKANGRPLNEKAYAGMRNKIAEEVAL
;
A
#
# COMPACT_ATOMS: atom_id res chain seq x y z
N ALA A 1 -7.28 -9.33 -7.80
CA ALA A 1 -6.84 -9.31 -6.39
C ALA A 1 -7.44 -8.11 -5.66
N ALA A 2 -7.56 -8.19 -4.34
CA ALA A 2 -7.95 -7.04 -3.52
C ALA A 2 -6.94 -6.84 -2.40
N LEU A 3 -6.66 -5.58 -2.08
CA LEU A 3 -5.94 -5.17 -0.88
C LEU A 3 -6.89 -4.31 -0.05
N ILE A 4 -7.05 -4.64 1.22
CA ILE A 4 -7.91 -3.91 2.15
C ILE A 4 -7.12 -3.41 3.35
N GLU A 5 -7.61 -2.34 3.98
CA GLU A 5 -7.08 -1.82 5.23
C GLU A 5 -8.16 -1.87 6.30
N LEU A 6 -8.00 -2.77 7.27
CA LEU A 6 -8.83 -2.90 8.45
C LEU A 6 -7.99 -2.53 9.67
N ASN A 7 -8.39 -1.53 10.43
CA ASN A 7 -7.64 -0.96 11.53
C ASN A 7 -8.23 -1.36 12.88
N CYS A 8 -7.36 -1.52 13.88
CA CYS A 8 -7.68 -1.68 15.30
C CYS A 8 -6.72 -0.83 16.14
N GLU A 9 -6.90 -0.80 17.45
CA GLU A 9 -6.12 0.09 18.33
C GLU A 9 -4.81 -0.55 18.80
N THR A 10 -4.79 -1.89 19.00
CA THR A 10 -3.61 -2.57 19.54
C THR A 10 -3.09 -3.70 18.63
N ASP A 11 -1.82 -4.03 18.84
CA ASP A 11 -1.15 -5.17 18.20
C ASP A 11 -1.73 -6.52 18.63
N PHE A 12 -2.29 -6.58 19.84
CA PHE A 12 -2.93 -7.79 20.35
C PHE A 12 -4.16 -8.13 19.52
N VAL A 13 -4.98 -7.14 19.16
CA VAL A 13 -6.14 -7.34 18.28
C VAL A 13 -5.70 -7.68 16.86
N CYS A 14 -4.65 -7.06 16.33
CA CYS A 14 -4.07 -7.47 15.03
C CYS A 14 -3.70 -8.96 14.99
N ALA A 15 -3.24 -9.53 16.10
CA ALA A 15 -2.90 -10.95 16.21
C ALA A 15 -4.11 -11.87 16.45
N ASN A 16 -5.26 -11.32 16.85
CA ASN A 16 -6.47 -12.04 17.22
C ASN A 16 -7.06 -12.80 16.02
N ALA A 17 -7.50 -14.03 16.27
CA ALA A 17 -8.07 -14.90 15.23
C ALA A 17 -9.39 -14.34 14.66
N ASP A 18 -10.26 -13.79 15.50
CA ASP A 18 -11.54 -13.22 15.08
C ASP A 18 -11.33 -11.98 14.18
N PHE A 19 -10.35 -11.12 14.51
CA PHE A 19 -9.98 -9.97 13.70
C PHE A 19 -9.46 -10.40 12.31
N LYS A 20 -8.58 -11.40 12.27
CA LYS A 20 -8.07 -11.97 11.00
C LYS A 20 -9.16 -12.64 10.18
N ALA A 21 -10.09 -13.33 10.82
CA ALA A 21 -11.23 -13.92 10.16
C ALA A 21 -12.14 -12.85 9.50
N LEU A 22 -12.43 -11.77 10.24
CA LEU A 22 -13.17 -10.63 9.72
C LEU A 22 -12.44 -10.00 8.52
N LEU A 23 -11.13 -9.73 8.64
CA LEU A 23 -10.32 -9.18 7.55
C LEU A 23 -10.41 -10.05 6.30
N ASN A 24 -10.23 -11.36 6.42
CA ASN A 24 -10.33 -12.29 5.29
C ASN A 24 -11.75 -12.32 4.68
N LYS A 25 -12.78 -12.26 5.52
CA LYS A 25 -14.17 -12.22 5.07
C LYS A 25 -14.45 -10.96 4.25
N ILE A 26 -14.04 -9.79 4.73
CA ILE A 26 -14.15 -8.52 4.01
C ILE A 26 -13.36 -8.59 2.70
N ALA A 27 -12.09 -9.01 2.72
CA ALA A 27 -11.26 -9.10 1.52
C ALA A 27 -11.90 -9.99 0.44
N LYS A 28 -12.47 -11.13 0.83
CA LYS A 28 -13.18 -12.04 -0.07
C LYS A 28 -14.43 -11.37 -0.66
N ALA A 29 -15.23 -10.67 0.15
CA ALA A 29 -16.41 -9.97 -0.32
C ALA A 29 -16.04 -8.87 -1.33
N ILE A 30 -15.00 -8.08 -1.04
CA ILE A 30 -14.53 -7.01 -1.91
C ILE A 30 -14.04 -7.55 -3.27
N VAL A 31 -13.19 -8.59 -3.27
CA VAL A 31 -12.67 -9.14 -4.54
C VAL A 31 -13.74 -9.80 -5.38
N THR A 32 -14.78 -10.37 -4.75
CA THR A 32 -15.88 -11.04 -5.46
C THR A 32 -16.87 -10.06 -6.06
N ASN A 33 -17.18 -8.97 -5.36
CA ASN A 33 -18.24 -8.04 -5.75
C ASN A 33 -17.73 -6.76 -6.42
N ASN A 34 -16.45 -6.47 -6.32
CA ASN A 34 -15.80 -5.28 -6.89
C ASN A 34 -16.61 -3.99 -6.70
N PRO A 35 -16.90 -3.57 -5.44
CA PRO A 35 -17.71 -2.40 -5.17
C PRO A 35 -17.04 -1.12 -5.70
N ALA A 36 -17.87 -0.15 -6.11
CA ALA A 36 -17.37 1.08 -6.73
C ALA A 36 -16.68 2.02 -5.74
N ASP A 37 -17.11 2.02 -4.48
CA ASP A 37 -16.63 2.91 -3.44
C ASP A 37 -16.82 2.31 -2.03
N MET A 38 -16.44 3.06 -1.00
CA MET A 38 -16.56 2.63 0.39
C MET A 38 -17.99 2.47 0.87
N ASP A 39 -18.92 3.27 0.36
CA ASP A 39 -20.34 3.17 0.75
C ASP A 39 -20.94 1.88 0.20
N ALA A 40 -20.69 1.59 -1.08
CA ALA A 40 -21.08 0.33 -1.69
C ALA A 40 -20.41 -0.87 -1.00
N ALA A 41 -19.12 -0.77 -0.65
CA ALA A 41 -18.40 -1.81 0.05
C ALA A 41 -19.01 -2.09 1.44
N ASN A 42 -19.27 -1.06 2.22
CA ASN A 42 -19.88 -1.21 3.56
C ASN A 42 -21.29 -1.80 3.51
N ALA A 43 -22.04 -1.56 2.44
CA ALA A 43 -23.38 -2.08 2.23
C ALA A 43 -23.44 -3.51 1.68
N LEU A 44 -22.29 -4.11 1.30
CA LEU A 44 -22.23 -5.50 0.83
C LEU A 44 -22.71 -6.46 1.91
N VAL A 45 -23.74 -7.24 1.58
CA VAL A 45 -24.21 -8.35 2.42
C VAL A 45 -23.25 -9.53 2.25
N VAL A 46 -22.70 -10.00 3.34
CA VAL A 46 -21.64 -11.03 3.33
C VAL A 46 -22.15 -12.37 3.84
N GLU A 47 -22.84 -12.39 4.98
CA GLU A 47 -23.26 -13.61 5.66
C GLU A 47 -24.50 -13.33 6.52
N ASP A 48 -25.43 -14.26 6.54
CA ASP A 48 -26.64 -14.20 7.38
C ASP A 48 -27.42 -12.87 7.30
N GLY A 49 -27.37 -12.21 6.14
CA GLY A 49 -28.03 -10.91 5.93
C GLY A 49 -27.29 -9.72 6.54
N GLN A 50 -26.09 -9.93 7.13
CA GLN A 50 -25.28 -8.85 7.68
C GLN A 50 -24.43 -8.18 6.62
N THR A 51 -24.35 -6.87 6.69
CA THR A 51 -23.44 -6.07 5.85
C THR A 51 -22.03 -6.05 6.41
N ILE A 52 -21.05 -5.62 5.59
CA ILE A 52 -19.67 -5.38 6.09
C ILE A 52 -19.70 -4.38 7.26
N ALA A 53 -20.51 -3.32 7.16
CA ALA A 53 -20.66 -2.35 8.25
C ALA A 53 -21.16 -3.01 9.56
N ASP A 54 -22.17 -3.88 9.47
CA ASP A 54 -22.70 -4.61 10.63
C ASP A 54 -21.63 -5.52 11.25
N LEU A 55 -20.87 -6.22 10.42
CA LEU A 55 -19.78 -7.10 10.88
C LEU A 55 -18.68 -6.33 11.62
N VAL A 56 -18.31 -5.14 11.13
CA VAL A 56 -17.32 -4.27 11.78
C VAL A 56 -17.82 -3.77 13.13
N VAL A 57 -19.10 -3.36 13.22
CA VAL A 57 -19.73 -2.95 14.48
C VAL A 57 -19.79 -4.12 15.47
N ALA A 58 -20.23 -5.28 15.03
CA ALA A 58 -20.30 -6.49 15.88
C ALA A 58 -18.91 -6.91 16.38
N ALA A 59 -17.88 -6.83 15.54
CA ALA A 59 -16.51 -7.14 15.93
C ALA A 59 -15.95 -6.12 16.95
N THR A 60 -16.25 -4.84 16.77
CA THR A 60 -15.91 -3.78 17.75
C THR A 60 -16.53 -4.08 19.11
N ALA A 61 -17.81 -4.43 19.13
CA ALA A 61 -18.51 -4.76 20.39
C ALA A 61 -17.96 -6.05 21.04
N LYS A 62 -17.62 -7.07 20.26
CA LYS A 62 -17.09 -8.34 20.74
C LYS A 62 -15.66 -8.23 21.27
N ILE A 63 -14.81 -7.50 20.57
CA ILE A 63 -13.36 -7.39 20.86
C ILE A 63 -13.10 -6.31 21.91
N GLY A 64 -13.96 -5.26 21.97
CA GLY A 64 -13.83 -4.16 22.91
C GLY A 64 -12.85 -3.07 22.48
N GLU A 65 -12.36 -3.11 21.25
CA GLU A 65 -11.52 -2.07 20.63
C GLU A 65 -12.18 -1.55 19.36
N LYS A 66 -11.94 -0.29 19.03
CA LYS A 66 -12.45 0.31 17.79
C LYS A 66 -11.84 -0.38 16.58
N ILE A 67 -12.68 -0.98 15.76
CA ILE A 67 -12.32 -1.55 14.46
C ILE A 67 -12.90 -0.65 13.37
N SER A 68 -12.14 -0.39 12.31
CA SER A 68 -12.60 0.40 11.18
C SER A 68 -12.09 -0.15 9.86
N PHE A 69 -13.01 -0.36 8.91
CA PHE A 69 -12.70 -0.65 7.53
C PHE A 69 -12.43 0.68 6.82
N ARG A 70 -11.14 0.99 6.57
CA ARG A 70 -10.71 2.32 6.14
C ARG A 70 -10.75 2.51 4.65
N ARG A 71 -10.24 1.55 3.88
CA ARG A 71 -10.12 1.62 2.42
C ARG A 71 -9.84 0.25 1.82
N PHE A 72 -10.02 0.19 0.50
CA PHE A 72 -9.65 -0.96 -0.30
C PHE A 72 -9.19 -0.53 -1.70
N VAL A 73 -8.56 -1.44 -2.40
CA VAL A 73 -8.30 -1.38 -3.84
C VAL A 73 -8.51 -2.76 -4.44
N VAL A 74 -9.12 -2.81 -5.61
CA VAL A 74 -9.24 -4.03 -6.41
C VAL A 74 -8.39 -3.87 -7.66
N LEU A 75 -7.53 -4.84 -7.92
CA LEU A 75 -6.71 -4.91 -9.12
C LEU A 75 -7.21 -6.06 -9.99
N THR A 76 -7.37 -5.78 -11.27
CA THR A 76 -7.59 -6.75 -12.33
C THR A 76 -6.27 -7.03 -13.05
N LYS A 77 -6.21 -8.13 -13.77
CA LYS A 77 -5.07 -8.48 -14.62
C LYS A 77 -5.57 -8.99 -15.96
N GLU A 78 -4.75 -8.83 -16.99
CA GLU A 78 -4.93 -9.47 -18.28
C GLU A 78 -4.44 -10.93 -18.23
N ASP A 79 -4.71 -11.70 -19.29
CA ASP A 79 -4.37 -13.13 -19.34
C ASP A 79 -2.85 -13.39 -19.32
N ASP A 80 -2.05 -12.46 -19.84
CA ASP A 80 -0.58 -12.51 -19.88
C ASP A 80 0.09 -11.85 -18.66
N GLU A 81 -0.70 -11.48 -17.65
CA GLU A 81 -0.24 -10.86 -16.40
C GLU A 81 -0.40 -11.80 -15.22
N VAL A 82 0.38 -11.54 -14.20
CA VAL A 82 0.35 -12.25 -12.92
C VAL A 82 0.21 -11.28 -11.74
N PHE A 83 -0.40 -11.76 -10.65
CA PHE A 83 -0.39 -11.03 -9.39
C PHE A 83 0.85 -11.39 -8.58
N GLY A 84 1.52 -10.37 -8.03
CA GLY A 84 2.46 -10.53 -6.93
C GLY A 84 1.87 -9.96 -5.66
N THR A 85 2.01 -10.67 -4.55
CA THR A 85 1.51 -10.22 -3.24
C THR A 85 2.55 -10.43 -2.16
N TYR A 86 2.63 -9.49 -1.24
CA TYR A 86 3.47 -9.65 -0.06
C TYR A 86 2.85 -8.96 1.15
N LEU A 87 2.82 -9.66 2.27
CA LEU A 87 2.37 -9.14 3.57
C LEU A 87 3.53 -9.23 4.57
N HIS A 88 3.83 -8.12 5.21
CA HIS A 88 4.91 -8.00 6.19
C HIS A 88 4.36 -7.75 7.60
N ALA A 89 5.12 -8.21 8.62
CA ALA A 89 4.81 -7.99 10.04
C ALA A 89 3.36 -8.37 10.42
N GLY A 90 2.92 -9.56 9.98
CA GLY A 90 1.56 -10.05 10.28
C GLY A 90 0.45 -9.30 9.57
N GLY A 91 0.74 -8.65 8.44
CA GLY A 91 -0.24 -7.89 7.65
C GLY A 91 -0.28 -6.38 7.94
N LYS A 92 0.64 -5.86 8.77
CA LYS A 92 0.73 -4.41 9.06
C LYS A 92 1.15 -3.59 7.84
N LYS A 93 1.89 -4.21 6.93
CA LYS A 93 2.25 -3.65 5.63
C LYS A 93 1.94 -4.69 4.55
N GLY A 94 1.47 -4.25 3.42
CA GLY A 94 1.18 -5.14 2.32
C GLY A 94 1.29 -4.43 0.98
N ALA A 95 1.61 -5.22 -0.05
CA ALA A 95 1.57 -4.77 -1.42
C ALA A 95 0.94 -5.83 -2.31
N VAL A 96 0.29 -5.36 -3.36
CA VAL A 96 -0.17 -6.18 -4.48
C VAL A 96 0.27 -5.49 -5.76
N VAL A 97 0.80 -6.26 -6.70
CA VAL A 97 1.23 -5.78 -8.01
C VAL A 97 0.61 -6.63 -9.12
N VAL A 98 0.50 -6.04 -10.29
CA VAL A 98 0.13 -6.71 -11.53
C VAL A 98 1.28 -6.48 -12.51
N VAL A 99 1.88 -7.55 -12.98
CA VAL A 99 3.03 -7.48 -13.90
C VAL A 99 2.95 -8.57 -14.97
N LYS A 100 3.59 -8.34 -16.10
CA LYS A 100 3.85 -9.38 -17.10
C LYS A 100 5.10 -10.15 -16.68
N GLY A 101 5.01 -11.48 -16.65
CA GLY A 101 6.13 -12.35 -16.33
C GLY A 101 5.76 -13.47 -15.35
N GLU A 102 6.73 -13.85 -14.52
CA GLU A 102 6.59 -14.98 -13.60
C GLU A 102 6.07 -14.52 -12.22
N GLU A 103 5.26 -15.37 -11.56
CA GLU A 103 4.71 -15.09 -10.22
C GLU A 103 5.78 -14.85 -9.15
N GLU A 104 6.93 -15.51 -9.26
CA GLU A 104 8.05 -15.30 -8.35
C GLU A 104 8.62 -13.89 -8.49
N ALA A 105 8.81 -13.41 -9.73
CA ALA A 105 9.27 -12.04 -9.99
C ALA A 105 8.26 -11.00 -9.48
N ALA A 106 6.96 -11.24 -9.69
CA ALA A 106 5.89 -10.40 -9.18
C ALA A 106 5.90 -10.32 -7.64
N SER A 107 6.08 -11.46 -6.96
CA SER A 107 6.15 -11.52 -5.50
C SER A 107 7.39 -10.80 -4.96
N ASN A 108 8.54 -10.89 -5.64
CA ASN A 108 9.75 -10.17 -5.29
C ASN A 108 9.58 -8.64 -5.45
N ILE A 109 8.87 -8.19 -6.49
CA ILE A 109 8.51 -6.77 -6.67
C ILE A 109 7.60 -6.29 -5.54
N ALA A 110 6.57 -7.08 -5.16
CA ALA A 110 5.70 -6.75 -4.03
C ALA A 110 6.48 -6.64 -2.70
N MET A 111 7.45 -7.53 -2.48
CA MET A 111 8.34 -7.48 -1.32
C MET A 111 9.20 -6.22 -1.33
N GLN A 112 9.78 -5.87 -2.47
CA GLN A 112 10.57 -4.64 -2.65
C GLN A 112 9.74 -3.39 -2.35
N LEU A 113 8.50 -3.31 -2.85
CA LEU A 113 7.56 -2.22 -2.56
C LEU A 113 7.33 -2.02 -1.06
N VAL A 114 7.14 -3.12 -0.32
CA VAL A 114 6.94 -3.06 1.14
C VAL A 114 8.20 -2.61 1.87
N ALA A 115 9.39 -2.96 1.35
CA ALA A 115 10.67 -2.58 1.94
C ALA A 115 11.02 -1.11 1.69
N THR A 116 10.87 -0.63 0.45
CA THR A 116 11.29 0.72 0.02
C THR A 116 10.20 1.77 0.19
N VAL A 117 8.93 1.37 0.21
CA VAL A 117 7.75 2.26 0.30
C VAL A 117 7.86 3.41 -0.72
N PRO A 118 8.06 3.14 -2.01
CA PRO A 118 8.25 4.18 -3.00
C PRO A 118 7.00 5.05 -3.13
N THR A 119 7.20 6.33 -3.41
CA THR A 119 6.09 7.28 -3.61
C THR A 119 5.56 7.20 -5.04
N TYR A 120 6.40 6.81 -5.99
CA TYR A 120 6.09 6.73 -7.42
C TYR A 120 6.49 5.37 -7.98
N ILE A 121 5.78 4.89 -9.00
CA ILE A 121 6.14 3.65 -9.68
C ILE A 121 7.31 3.88 -10.65
N ARG A 122 7.35 5.04 -11.32
CA ARG A 122 8.39 5.36 -12.30
C ARG A 122 9.05 6.71 -12.00
N LYS A 123 10.33 6.81 -12.30
CA LYS A 123 11.07 8.08 -12.21
C LYS A 123 10.41 9.22 -13.00
N SER A 124 9.80 8.91 -14.14
CA SER A 124 9.09 9.88 -14.98
C SER A 124 7.83 10.48 -14.35
N GLU A 125 7.33 9.84 -13.28
CA GLU A 125 6.15 10.30 -12.53
C GLU A 125 6.52 11.28 -11.41
N VAL A 126 7.82 11.36 -11.07
CA VAL A 126 8.30 12.24 -10.02
C VAL A 126 8.21 13.70 -10.48
N PRO A 127 7.43 14.58 -9.80
CA PRO A 127 7.29 15.97 -10.21
C PRO A 127 8.63 16.69 -10.21
N THR A 128 8.90 17.47 -11.26
CA THR A 128 10.12 18.26 -11.38
C THR A 128 10.29 19.22 -10.19
N GLU A 129 9.20 19.81 -9.72
CA GLU A 129 9.21 20.69 -8.54
C GLU A 129 9.72 19.98 -7.28
N TYR A 130 9.30 18.72 -7.06
CA TYR A 130 9.81 17.90 -5.96
C TYR A 130 11.33 17.70 -6.09
N VAL A 131 11.78 17.30 -7.27
CA VAL A 131 13.22 17.05 -7.54
C VAL A 131 14.06 18.30 -7.32
N GLU A 132 13.60 19.46 -7.81
CA GLU A 132 14.33 20.73 -7.66
C GLU A 132 14.36 21.20 -6.20
N LYS A 133 13.28 21.05 -5.45
CA LYS A 133 13.22 21.37 -4.03
C LYS A 133 14.22 20.53 -3.22
N GLU A 134 14.21 19.21 -3.42
CA GLU A 134 15.15 18.30 -2.77
C GLU A 134 16.60 18.59 -3.17
N LEU A 135 16.84 18.93 -4.44
CA LEU A 135 18.16 19.31 -4.93
C LEU A 135 18.67 20.56 -4.21
N GLN A 136 17.86 21.60 -4.03
CA GLN A 136 18.26 22.81 -3.32
C GLN A 136 18.64 22.51 -1.86
N ILE A 137 17.87 21.69 -1.17
CA ILE A 137 18.18 21.25 0.21
C ILE A 137 19.55 20.56 0.26
N ARG A 138 19.85 19.66 -0.69
CA ARG A 138 21.12 18.96 -0.76
C ARG A 138 22.30 19.86 -1.10
N ILE A 139 22.09 20.83 -1.99
CA ILE A 139 23.09 21.86 -2.32
C ILE A 139 23.44 22.69 -1.09
N GLU A 140 22.45 23.15 -0.35
CA GLU A 140 22.66 23.95 0.86
C GLU A 140 23.37 23.14 1.95
N ALA A 141 22.98 21.89 2.17
CA ALA A 141 23.64 20.99 3.08
C ALA A 141 25.12 20.73 2.69
N ALA A 142 25.40 20.54 1.40
CA ALA A 142 26.76 20.36 0.89
C ALA A 142 27.62 21.60 1.08
N LYS A 143 27.08 22.80 0.84
CA LYS A 143 27.76 24.08 1.10
C LYS A 143 28.08 24.26 2.58
N ALA A 144 27.10 23.98 3.47
CA ALA A 144 27.30 24.09 4.90
C ALA A 144 28.42 23.14 5.42
N ASN A 145 28.58 21.98 4.76
CA ASN A 145 29.63 20.99 5.08
C ASN A 145 30.96 21.26 4.35
N GLY A 146 31.14 22.41 3.72
CA GLY A 146 32.36 22.77 3.01
C GLY A 146 32.64 21.95 1.73
N ARG A 147 31.63 21.35 1.15
CA ARG A 147 31.72 20.50 -0.06
C ARG A 147 30.85 21.09 -1.18
N PRO A 148 31.25 22.23 -1.79
CA PRO A 148 30.45 22.83 -2.86
C PRO A 148 30.40 21.88 -4.06
N LEU A 149 29.18 21.73 -4.60
CA LEU A 149 28.89 20.89 -5.75
C LEU A 149 28.99 21.73 -7.04
N ASN A 150 29.33 21.09 -8.14
CA ASN A 150 29.38 21.71 -9.46
C ASN A 150 28.14 21.30 -10.30
N GLU A 151 27.95 22.00 -11.42
CA GLU A 151 26.82 21.75 -12.36
C GLU A 151 26.69 20.29 -12.78
N LYS A 152 27.81 19.58 -13.01
CA LYS A 152 27.80 18.17 -13.38
C LYS A 152 27.27 17.29 -12.24
N ALA A 153 27.57 17.63 -11.00
CA ALA A 153 27.05 16.92 -9.82
C ALA A 153 25.54 17.14 -9.65
N TYR A 154 24.99 18.29 -10.02
CA TYR A 154 23.56 18.59 -9.94
C TYR A 154 22.73 17.65 -10.83
N ALA A 155 23.18 17.38 -12.06
CA ALA A 155 22.47 16.47 -12.97
C ALA A 155 22.41 15.04 -12.41
N GLY A 156 23.53 14.55 -11.85
CA GLY A 156 23.58 13.26 -11.18
C GLY A 156 22.67 13.20 -9.94
N MET A 157 22.62 14.28 -9.16
CA MET A 157 21.76 14.37 -7.98
C MET A 157 20.26 14.37 -8.34
N ARG A 158 19.85 15.09 -9.39
CA ARG A 158 18.45 15.06 -9.86
C ARG A 158 18.00 13.65 -10.17
N ASN A 159 18.81 12.91 -10.93
CA ASN A 159 18.49 11.52 -11.25
C ASN A 159 18.41 10.65 -9.99
N LYS A 160 19.36 10.80 -9.08
CA LYS A 160 19.39 10.05 -7.82
C LYS A 160 18.19 10.37 -6.92
N ILE A 161 17.77 11.63 -6.83
CA ILE A 161 16.58 12.04 -6.07
C ILE A 161 15.33 11.35 -6.63
N ALA A 162 15.16 11.33 -7.96
CA ALA A 162 14.05 10.64 -8.58
C ALA A 162 14.10 9.11 -8.38
N GLU A 163 15.32 8.52 -8.37
CA GLU A 163 15.52 7.09 -8.07
C GLU A 163 15.17 6.71 -6.64
N GLU A 164 15.41 7.56 -5.66
CA GLU A 164 15.18 7.28 -4.24
C GLU A 164 13.69 7.22 -3.87
N VAL A 165 12.81 7.83 -4.66
CA VAL A 165 11.35 7.89 -4.42
C VAL A 165 10.54 7.09 -5.41
N ALA A 166 11.17 6.53 -6.44
CA ALA A 166 10.57 5.62 -7.41
C ALA A 166 10.93 4.15 -7.09
N LEU A 167 10.13 3.23 -7.67
CA LEU A 167 10.38 1.79 -7.57
C LEU A 167 11.63 1.38 -8.34
#